data_5d42e6c1a1cf71b3601ced1b91973784
#
_entry.id   5d42e6c1a1cf71b3601ced1b91973784
#
_cell.length_a   1.000
_cell.length_b   1.000
_cell.length_c   1.000
_cell.angle_alpha   90.00
_cell.angle_beta   90.00
_cell.angle_gamma   90.00
#
_symmetry.space_group_name_H-M   'P 1'
#
loop_
_entity.id
_entity.type
_entity.pdbx_description
1 polymer ?
#
loop_
_entity_poly.entity_id
_entity_poly.type
_entity_poly.pdbx_seq_one_letter_code
_entity_poly.pdbx_strand_id
1 'polypeptide(L)'
;MDNIQSRLKEIGEENGVTFNVSYDNCNADANLMNQIISNFIADGVDIMVGVATPVAMAMQAATEDNGIPVVFAAVSDPVSTGIVESLEAPGSNVTGTSDYLDTAAVINLMFAAKPDTAKVALLYDIGQDSSATPIAAAKADLDARGVAYADYTGTTVDEVVLAVQSLIADGVDAVFTPTDNTIMKAELSICELLSDAGIPHYTGADSFALNGAFLGYGVDYANLGVETANMVAEVALEGKKPAELPVRTFDNGCATVNTETCEKLGYKFDDIEKTFAPFCTKVQSIVTAESFDELN
;
A
#
# COMPACT_ATOMS: atom_id res chain seq x y z
N MET A 1 9.69 -1.98 6.47
CA MET A 1 11.18 -1.98 6.49
C MET A 1 11.73 -3.01 7.45
N ASP A 2 11.24 -3.10 8.68
CA ASP A 2 11.83 -3.97 9.74
C ASP A 2 11.95 -5.43 9.33
N ASN A 3 10.91 -5.99 8.70
CA ASN A 3 10.96 -7.37 8.18
C ASN A 3 12.01 -7.56 7.08
N ILE A 4 12.28 -6.54 6.24
CA ILE A 4 13.35 -6.58 5.24
C ILE A 4 14.71 -6.65 5.95
N GLN A 5 14.96 -5.74 6.89
CA GLN A 5 16.23 -5.67 7.61
C GLN A 5 16.47 -6.92 8.47
N SER A 6 15.44 -7.38 9.18
CA SER A 6 15.52 -8.58 10.02
C SER A 6 15.84 -9.82 9.18
N ARG A 7 15.15 -9.99 8.05
CA ARG A 7 15.39 -11.14 7.17
C ARG A 7 16.75 -11.08 6.48
N LEU A 8 17.22 -9.91 6.05
CA LEU A 8 18.58 -9.75 5.51
C LEU A 8 19.65 -10.12 6.54
N LYS A 9 19.45 -9.76 7.81
CA LYS A 9 20.34 -10.16 8.89
C LYS A 9 20.38 -11.68 9.06
N GLU A 10 19.21 -12.35 9.12
CA GLU A 10 19.12 -13.82 9.21
C GLU A 10 19.83 -14.48 8.03
N ILE A 11 19.56 -14.04 6.79
CA ILE A 11 20.21 -14.57 5.58
C ILE A 11 21.74 -14.36 5.66
N GLY A 12 22.18 -13.21 6.17
CA GLY A 12 23.59 -12.93 6.38
C GLY A 12 24.24 -13.94 7.34
N GLU A 13 23.60 -14.23 8.47
CA GLU A 13 24.04 -15.23 9.44
C GLU A 13 24.07 -16.66 8.85
N GLU A 14 23.01 -17.02 8.10
CA GLU A 14 22.90 -18.32 7.42
C GLU A 14 24.02 -18.56 6.38
N ASN A 15 24.46 -17.50 5.69
CA ASN A 15 25.43 -17.58 4.60
C ASN A 15 26.85 -17.12 4.97
N GLY A 16 27.08 -16.67 6.21
CA GLY A 16 28.37 -16.17 6.68
C GLY A 16 28.82 -14.85 6.01
N VAL A 17 27.85 -14.01 5.62
CA VAL A 17 28.07 -12.68 5.03
C VAL A 17 27.42 -11.61 5.89
N THR A 18 27.77 -10.34 5.65
CA THR A 18 27.13 -9.20 6.33
C THR A 18 26.51 -8.29 5.29
N PHE A 19 25.20 -8.04 5.40
CA PHE A 19 24.52 -6.97 4.67
C PHE A 19 24.66 -5.67 5.45
N ASN A 20 25.35 -4.69 4.88
CA ASN A 20 25.43 -3.35 5.42
C ASN A 20 24.23 -2.55 4.89
N VAL A 21 23.22 -2.35 5.70
CA VAL A 21 21.99 -1.68 5.29
C VAL A 21 21.98 -0.23 5.78
N SER A 22 21.91 0.71 4.85
CA SER A 22 21.61 2.13 5.10
C SER A 22 20.13 2.37 4.82
N TYR A 23 19.46 3.12 5.67
CA TYR A 23 18.03 3.41 5.55
C TYR A 23 17.74 4.88 5.77
N ASP A 24 16.97 5.47 4.89
CA ASP A 24 16.42 6.81 4.99
C ASP A 24 14.94 6.84 4.59
N ASN A 25 14.19 7.79 5.15
CA ASN A 25 12.77 7.99 4.85
C ASN A 25 12.56 9.39 4.25
N CYS A 26 12.01 9.45 3.06
CA CYS A 26 11.72 10.72 2.37
C CYS A 26 10.42 11.40 2.84
N ASN A 27 9.62 10.77 3.71
CA ASN A 27 8.34 11.31 4.21
C ASN A 27 7.41 11.84 3.10
N ALA A 28 7.39 11.16 1.95
CA ALA A 28 6.67 11.55 0.74
C ALA A 28 7.05 12.95 0.20
N ASP A 29 8.28 13.41 0.46
CA ASP A 29 8.85 14.61 -0.13
C ASP A 29 9.74 14.23 -1.33
N ALA A 30 9.34 14.66 -2.54
CA ALA A 30 10.04 14.30 -3.78
C ALA A 30 11.48 14.87 -3.85
N ASN A 31 11.74 16.05 -3.27
CA ASN A 31 13.09 16.62 -3.27
C ASN A 31 14.01 15.84 -2.33
N LEU A 32 13.51 15.52 -1.14
CA LEU A 32 14.25 14.70 -0.17
C LEU A 32 14.48 13.29 -0.74
N MET A 33 13.50 12.68 -1.40
CA MET A 33 13.63 11.38 -2.07
C MET A 33 14.78 11.39 -3.08
N ASN A 34 14.80 12.36 -4.00
CA ASN A 34 15.85 12.49 -5.00
C ASN A 34 17.24 12.72 -4.37
N GLN A 35 17.32 13.48 -3.27
CA GLN A 35 18.56 13.69 -2.52
C GLN A 35 19.07 12.38 -1.89
N ILE A 36 18.18 11.59 -1.25
CA ILE A 36 18.53 10.29 -0.65
C ILE A 36 19.05 9.33 -1.72
N ILE A 37 18.34 9.21 -2.86
CA ILE A 37 18.77 8.34 -3.97
C ILE A 37 20.15 8.76 -4.49
N SER A 38 20.37 10.06 -4.68
CA SER A 38 21.67 10.58 -5.13
C SER A 38 22.79 10.28 -4.14
N ASN A 39 22.52 10.37 -2.84
CA ASN A 39 23.49 10.02 -1.80
C ASN A 39 23.85 8.53 -1.85
N PHE A 40 22.87 7.62 -1.96
CA PHE A 40 23.12 6.18 -2.09
C PHE A 40 23.98 5.84 -3.32
N ILE A 41 23.72 6.51 -4.47
CA ILE A 41 24.57 6.34 -5.67
C ILE A 41 25.99 6.81 -5.39
N ALA A 42 26.16 7.98 -4.74
CA ALA A 42 27.47 8.54 -4.43
C ALA A 42 28.26 7.69 -3.42
N ASP A 43 27.56 7.05 -2.48
CA ASP A 43 28.14 6.13 -1.50
C ASP A 43 28.50 4.76 -2.11
N GLY A 44 28.09 4.49 -3.36
CA GLY A 44 28.47 3.30 -4.11
C GLY A 44 27.78 2.04 -3.57
N VAL A 45 26.47 2.11 -3.26
CA VAL A 45 25.70 0.93 -2.83
C VAL A 45 25.62 -0.12 -3.93
N ASP A 46 25.66 -1.39 -3.56
CA ASP A 46 25.60 -2.52 -4.49
C ASP A 46 24.17 -2.79 -4.99
N ILE A 47 23.17 -2.51 -4.17
CA ILE A 47 21.74 -2.72 -4.47
C ILE A 47 20.94 -1.64 -3.78
N MET A 48 19.88 -1.15 -4.43
CA MET A 48 18.89 -0.27 -3.81
C MET A 48 17.58 -1.00 -3.54
N VAL A 49 16.94 -0.67 -2.41
CA VAL A 49 15.58 -1.13 -2.11
C VAL A 49 14.64 0.07 -2.03
N GLY A 50 13.68 0.13 -2.97
CA GLY A 50 12.68 1.20 -3.05
C GLY A 50 11.32 0.75 -2.53
N VAL A 51 10.83 1.36 -1.45
CA VAL A 51 9.51 1.04 -0.90
C VAL A 51 8.47 2.00 -1.45
N ALA A 52 7.40 1.47 -1.99
CA ALA A 52 6.30 2.14 -2.68
C ALA A 52 6.61 2.61 -4.11
N THR A 53 5.55 2.73 -4.92
CA THR A 53 5.62 3.05 -6.36
C THR A 53 6.44 4.31 -6.67
N PRO A 54 6.24 5.48 -6.01
CA PRO A 54 7.00 6.68 -6.34
C PRO A 54 8.51 6.54 -6.14
N VAL A 55 8.92 5.80 -5.09
CA VAL A 55 10.33 5.56 -4.78
C VAL A 55 10.95 4.62 -5.81
N ALA A 56 10.24 3.55 -6.17
CA ALA A 56 10.69 2.60 -7.18
C ALA A 56 10.89 3.27 -8.55
N MET A 57 9.95 4.12 -8.98
CA MET A 57 10.07 4.90 -10.22
C MET A 57 11.27 5.85 -10.21
N ALA A 58 11.47 6.57 -9.10
CA ALA A 58 12.60 7.48 -8.96
C ALA A 58 13.94 6.74 -8.94
N MET A 59 14.03 5.58 -8.28
CA MET A 59 15.23 4.73 -8.29
C MET A 59 15.50 4.15 -9.66
N GLN A 60 14.47 3.66 -10.39
CA GLN A 60 14.60 3.19 -11.76
C GLN A 60 15.23 4.28 -12.65
N ALA A 61 14.64 5.48 -12.66
CA ALA A 61 15.14 6.59 -13.47
C ALA A 61 16.58 6.99 -13.09
N ALA A 62 16.94 6.98 -11.80
CA ALA A 62 18.27 7.35 -11.33
C ALA A 62 19.34 6.27 -11.60
N THR A 63 18.95 5.02 -11.86
CA THR A 63 19.85 3.89 -12.06
C THR A 63 19.92 3.40 -13.50
N GLU A 64 19.19 4.00 -14.42
CA GLU A 64 19.16 3.62 -15.84
C GLU A 64 20.57 3.59 -16.48
N ASP A 65 21.38 4.62 -16.23
CA ASP A 65 22.71 4.76 -16.83
C ASP A 65 23.82 3.98 -16.07
N ASN A 66 23.67 3.76 -14.76
CA ASN A 66 24.71 3.12 -13.94
C ASN A 66 24.47 1.64 -13.68
N GLY A 67 23.24 1.15 -13.94
CA GLY A 67 22.87 -0.26 -13.84
C GLY A 67 22.85 -0.83 -12.42
N ILE A 68 22.83 0.01 -11.38
CA ILE A 68 22.67 -0.46 -9.99
C ILE A 68 21.36 -1.24 -9.88
N PRO A 69 21.38 -2.50 -9.40
CA PRO A 69 20.17 -3.28 -9.20
C PRO A 69 19.20 -2.60 -8.24
N VAL A 70 17.92 -2.58 -8.60
CA VAL A 70 16.84 -2.08 -7.74
C VAL A 70 15.87 -3.22 -7.45
N VAL A 71 15.59 -3.44 -6.17
CA VAL A 71 14.54 -4.35 -5.72
C VAL A 71 13.45 -3.49 -5.06
N PHE A 72 12.31 -3.37 -5.71
CA PHE A 72 11.21 -2.63 -5.11
C PHE A 72 10.40 -3.48 -4.13
N ALA A 73 9.79 -2.82 -3.16
CA ALA A 73 8.83 -3.40 -2.22
C ALA A 73 7.50 -2.64 -2.31
N ALA A 74 6.39 -3.36 -2.33
CA ALA A 74 5.05 -2.79 -2.33
C ALA A 74 4.80 -1.80 -3.48
N VAL A 75 4.96 -2.27 -4.71
CA VAL A 75 4.55 -1.56 -5.93
C VAL A 75 3.27 -2.19 -6.46
N SER A 76 2.18 -1.42 -6.52
CA SER A 76 0.85 -1.96 -6.78
C SER A 76 0.67 -2.43 -8.22
N ASP A 77 1.17 -1.66 -9.20
CA ASP A 77 1.08 -2.02 -10.62
C ASP A 77 2.38 -1.67 -11.36
N PRO A 78 3.43 -2.52 -11.22
CA PRO A 78 4.74 -2.21 -11.79
C PRO A 78 4.78 -2.25 -13.32
N VAL A 79 3.80 -2.89 -13.96
CA VAL A 79 3.71 -2.95 -15.44
C VAL A 79 3.08 -1.68 -15.98
N SER A 80 1.93 -1.25 -15.49
CA SER A 80 1.25 -0.05 -15.98
C SER A 80 2.04 1.23 -15.72
N THR A 81 2.83 1.26 -14.64
CA THR A 81 3.74 2.38 -14.32
C THR A 81 5.03 2.36 -15.13
N GLY A 82 5.27 1.31 -15.92
CA GLY A 82 6.46 1.18 -16.77
C GLY A 82 7.76 0.85 -15.98
N ILE A 83 7.65 0.44 -14.73
CA ILE A 83 8.81 0.02 -13.92
C ILE A 83 9.38 -1.29 -14.44
N VAL A 84 8.52 -2.20 -14.90
CA VAL A 84 8.91 -3.47 -15.52
C VAL A 84 8.15 -3.71 -16.82
N GLU A 85 8.73 -4.49 -17.74
CA GLU A 85 8.06 -4.85 -19.02
C GLU A 85 6.92 -5.84 -18.78
N SER A 86 7.14 -6.84 -17.91
CA SER A 86 6.12 -7.79 -17.44
C SER A 86 6.48 -8.31 -16.06
N LEU A 87 5.53 -8.97 -15.39
CA LEU A 87 5.78 -9.58 -14.08
C LEU A 87 6.74 -10.77 -14.18
N GLU A 88 6.69 -11.55 -15.27
CA GLU A 88 7.52 -12.72 -15.49
C GLU A 88 8.94 -12.39 -15.93
N ALA A 89 9.10 -11.29 -16.69
CA ALA A 89 10.38 -10.82 -17.22
C ALA A 89 10.45 -9.29 -17.12
N PRO A 90 10.99 -8.76 -16.01
CA PRO A 90 11.06 -7.33 -15.76
C PRO A 90 11.79 -6.51 -16.82
N GLY A 91 12.82 -7.07 -17.47
CA GLY A 91 13.47 -6.52 -18.68
C GLY A 91 14.54 -5.46 -18.41
N SER A 92 14.70 -4.97 -17.16
CA SER A 92 15.66 -3.92 -16.80
C SER A 92 16.48 -4.29 -15.55
N ASN A 93 17.19 -3.32 -14.96
CA ASN A 93 17.87 -3.50 -13.67
C ASN A 93 16.94 -3.45 -12.46
N VAL A 94 15.63 -3.56 -12.65
CA VAL A 94 14.60 -3.40 -11.60
C VAL A 94 13.73 -4.64 -11.52
N THR A 95 13.47 -5.14 -10.32
CA THR A 95 12.49 -6.18 -9.97
C THR A 95 11.97 -5.95 -8.56
N GLY A 96 11.11 -6.81 -8.03
CA GLY A 96 10.68 -6.68 -6.63
C GLY A 96 9.38 -7.40 -6.31
N THR A 97 8.66 -6.87 -5.30
CA THR A 97 7.43 -7.44 -4.76
C THR A 97 6.25 -6.49 -4.98
N SER A 98 5.17 -7.02 -5.53
CA SER A 98 3.94 -6.26 -5.78
C SER A 98 2.93 -6.43 -4.65
N ASP A 99 2.31 -5.32 -4.25
CA ASP A 99 1.15 -5.28 -3.36
C ASP A 99 -0.15 -5.03 -4.14
N TYR A 100 -0.27 -5.60 -5.34
CA TYR A 100 -1.48 -5.51 -6.15
C TYR A 100 -2.74 -5.65 -5.30
N LEU A 101 -3.69 -4.72 -5.47
CA LEU A 101 -4.94 -4.69 -4.73
C LEU A 101 -6.08 -5.32 -5.53
N ASP A 102 -6.73 -6.34 -4.97
CA ASP A 102 -8.02 -6.81 -5.46
C ASP A 102 -9.12 -5.83 -5.02
N THR A 103 -9.34 -4.80 -5.84
CA THR A 103 -10.34 -3.76 -5.60
C THR A 103 -11.75 -4.32 -5.49
N ALA A 104 -12.10 -5.34 -6.29
CA ALA A 104 -13.41 -5.96 -6.24
C ALA A 104 -13.67 -6.62 -4.88
N ALA A 105 -12.64 -7.22 -4.28
CA ALA A 105 -12.76 -7.79 -2.93
C ALA A 105 -13.05 -6.70 -1.88
N VAL A 106 -12.37 -5.55 -1.93
CA VAL A 106 -12.66 -4.42 -1.01
C VAL A 106 -14.10 -3.94 -1.16
N ILE A 107 -14.56 -3.75 -2.41
CA ILE A 107 -15.95 -3.35 -2.69
C ILE A 107 -16.94 -4.42 -2.20
N ASN A 108 -16.62 -5.71 -2.35
CA ASN A 108 -17.47 -6.79 -1.81
C ASN A 108 -17.58 -6.73 -0.28
N LEU A 109 -16.49 -6.45 0.44
CA LEU A 109 -16.49 -6.27 1.89
C LEU A 109 -17.33 -5.07 2.31
N MET A 110 -17.28 -3.96 1.55
CA MET A 110 -18.13 -2.78 1.77
C MET A 110 -19.61 -3.17 1.74
N PHE A 111 -20.05 -3.86 0.70
CA PHE A 111 -21.45 -4.30 0.58
C PHE A 111 -21.83 -5.45 1.52
N ALA A 112 -20.87 -6.27 1.96
CA ALA A 112 -21.11 -7.27 3.00
C ALA A 112 -21.39 -6.63 4.36
N ALA A 113 -20.66 -5.56 4.72
CA ALA A 113 -20.86 -4.83 5.97
C ALA A 113 -22.12 -3.93 5.92
N LYS A 114 -22.39 -3.28 4.78
CA LYS A 114 -23.52 -2.35 4.60
C LYS A 114 -24.20 -2.57 3.24
N PRO A 115 -25.13 -3.55 3.14
CA PRO A 115 -25.76 -3.91 1.86
C PRO A 115 -26.60 -2.81 1.20
N ASP A 116 -27.03 -1.82 1.96
CA ASP A 116 -27.83 -0.68 1.53
C ASP A 116 -27.00 0.55 1.11
N THR A 117 -25.67 0.39 0.95
CA THR A 117 -24.80 1.44 0.44
C THR A 117 -25.27 1.90 -0.94
N ALA A 118 -25.62 3.18 -1.05
CA ALA A 118 -26.19 3.78 -2.25
C ALA A 118 -25.26 4.80 -2.92
N LYS A 119 -24.34 5.42 -2.16
CA LYS A 119 -23.41 6.43 -2.66
C LYS A 119 -22.02 6.25 -2.05
N VAL A 120 -21.00 6.05 -2.89
CA VAL A 120 -19.61 5.81 -2.50
C VAL A 120 -18.74 7.00 -2.88
N ALA A 121 -17.89 7.46 -1.96
CA ALA A 121 -16.80 8.37 -2.29
C ALA A 121 -15.56 7.60 -2.72
N LEU A 122 -14.94 8.00 -3.81
CA LEU A 122 -13.62 7.55 -4.25
C LEU A 122 -12.62 8.64 -3.85
N LEU A 123 -11.87 8.40 -2.76
CA LEU A 123 -10.91 9.36 -2.21
C LEU A 123 -9.49 8.96 -2.60
N TYR A 124 -8.80 9.78 -3.37
CA TYR A 124 -7.47 9.48 -3.88
C TYR A 124 -6.71 10.73 -4.34
N ASP A 125 -5.40 10.60 -4.49
CA ASP A 125 -4.55 11.60 -5.15
C ASP A 125 -4.44 11.27 -6.65
N ILE A 126 -4.91 12.20 -7.48
CA ILE A 126 -4.87 12.05 -8.94
C ILE A 126 -3.43 11.99 -9.51
N GLY A 127 -2.45 12.45 -8.74
CA GLY A 127 -1.03 12.37 -9.07
C GLY A 127 -0.34 11.06 -8.67
N GLN A 128 -1.05 10.14 -8.01
CA GLN A 128 -0.50 8.84 -7.60
C GLN A 128 -0.78 7.78 -8.67
N ASP A 129 0.27 7.30 -9.36
CA ASP A 129 0.14 6.25 -10.36
C ASP A 129 -0.45 4.95 -9.79
N SER A 130 -0.15 4.63 -8.52
CA SER A 130 -0.71 3.47 -7.82
C SER A 130 -2.24 3.50 -7.66
N SER A 131 -2.86 4.68 -7.75
CA SER A 131 -4.31 4.84 -7.59
C SER A 131 -5.11 4.67 -8.87
N ALA A 132 -4.49 4.88 -10.03
CA ALA A 132 -5.20 4.95 -11.31
C ALA A 132 -5.97 3.65 -11.65
N THR A 133 -5.28 2.51 -11.64
CA THR A 133 -5.89 1.19 -11.94
C THR A 133 -6.95 0.78 -10.92
N PRO A 134 -6.73 0.84 -9.60
CA PRO A 134 -7.76 0.51 -8.61
C PRO A 134 -8.98 1.42 -8.66
N ILE A 135 -8.82 2.72 -8.90
CA ILE A 135 -9.95 3.66 -9.01
C ILE A 135 -10.78 3.35 -10.26
N ALA A 136 -10.14 3.04 -11.39
CA ALA A 136 -10.86 2.62 -12.59
C ALA A 136 -11.64 1.31 -12.37
N ALA A 137 -11.04 0.35 -11.67
CA ALA A 137 -11.68 -0.90 -11.29
C ALA A 137 -12.88 -0.68 -10.35
N ALA A 138 -12.73 0.19 -9.33
CA ALA A 138 -13.81 0.55 -8.42
C ALA A 138 -15.01 1.18 -9.15
N LYS A 139 -14.75 2.12 -10.07
CA LYS A 139 -15.79 2.73 -10.91
C LYS A 139 -16.54 1.69 -11.74
N ALA A 140 -15.81 0.79 -12.39
CA ALA A 140 -16.41 -0.26 -13.20
C ALA A 140 -17.29 -1.23 -12.38
N ASP A 141 -16.86 -1.59 -11.16
CA ASP A 141 -17.64 -2.46 -10.27
C ASP A 141 -18.89 -1.74 -9.73
N LEU A 142 -18.78 -0.48 -9.31
CA LEU A 142 -19.90 0.34 -8.84
C LEU A 142 -20.92 0.61 -9.96
N ASP A 143 -20.46 0.88 -11.20
CA ASP A 143 -21.32 1.00 -12.37
C ASP A 143 -22.10 -0.31 -12.63
N ALA A 144 -21.42 -1.45 -12.56
CA ALA A 144 -22.07 -2.76 -12.72
C ALA A 144 -23.13 -3.06 -11.66
N ARG A 145 -22.97 -2.52 -10.46
CA ARG A 145 -23.95 -2.62 -9.35
C ARG A 145 -25.04 -1.56 -9.42
N GLY A 146 -24.90 -0.53 -10.27
CA GLY A 146 -25.82 0.61 -10.31
C GLY A 146 -25.75 1.51 -9.07
N VAL A 147 -24.60 1.58 -8.43
CA VAL A 147 -24.33 2.38 -7.22
C VAL A 147 -23.71 3.72 -7.61
N ALA A 148 -24.24 4.80 -7.07
CA ALA A 148 -23.72 6.13 -7.32
C ALA A 148 -22.34 6.33 -6.66
N TYR A 149 -21.44 7.03 -7.33
CA TYR A 149 -20.14 7.40 -6.77
C TYR A 149 -19.71 8.80 -7.22
N ALA A 150 -18.75 9.37 -6.49
CA ALA A 150 -18.11 10.62 -6.88
C ALA A 150 -16.63 10.60 -6.48
N ASP A 151 -15.81 11.27 -7.29
CA ASP A 151 -14.39 11.45 -7.04
C ASP A 151 -14.17 12.62 -6.06
N TYR A 152 -13.32 12.37 -5.06
CA TYR A 152 -12.82 13.36 -4.11
C TYR A 152 -11.30 13.25 -4.11
N THR A 153 -10.60 14.33 -4.43
CA THR A 153 -9.15 14.29 -4.64
C THR A 153 -8.42 15.35 -3.83
N GLY A 154 -7.20 15.01 -3.43
CA GLY A 154 -6.27 15.92 -2.78
C GLY A 154 -4.84 15.46 -3.00
N THR A 155 -3.92 16.39 -3.25
CA THR A 155 -2.49 16.13 -3.47
C THR A 155 -1.64 16.51 -2.25
N THR A 156 -2.26 17.08 -1.24
CA THR A 156 -1.68 17.44 0.06
C THR A 156 -2.61 17.03 1.18
N VAL A 157 -2.08 16.89 2.40
CA VAL A 157 -2.89 16.57 3.59
C VAL A 157 -4.05 17.55 3.78
N ASP A 158 -3.79 18.85 3.62
CA ASP A 158 -4.83 19.89 3.78
C ASP A 158 -5.94 19.77 2.72
N GLU A 159 -5.58 19.46 1.47
CA GLU A 159 -6.55 19.23 0.40
C GLU A 159 -7.38 17.97 0.66
N VAL A 160 -6.76 16.90 1.16
CA VAL A 160 -7.45 15.66 1.55
C VAL A 160 -8.47 15.94 2.67
N VAL A 161 -8.10 16.70 3.68
CA VAL A 161 -9.02 17.10 4.76
C VAL A 161 -10.23 17.90 4.19
N LEU A 162 -9.99 18.82 3.25
CA LEU A 162 -11.07 19.56 2.58
C LEU A 162 -11.94 18.64 1.72
N ALA A 163 -11.35 17.68 1.02
CA ALA A 163 -12.09 16.69 0.24
C ALA A 163 -12.98 15.81 1.15
N VAL A 164 -12.48 15.41 2.32
CA VAL A 164 -13.26 14.66 3.32
C VAL A 164 -14.42 15.49 3.87
N GLN A 165 -14.21 16.77 4.19
CA GLN A 165 -15.31 17.65 4.61
C GLN A 165 -16.40 17.77 3.52
N SER A 166 -15.99 17.80 2.24
CA SER A 166 -16.91 17.87 1.11
C SER A 166 -17.73 16.58 0.95
N LEU A 167 -17.09 15.39 1.01
CA LEU A 167 -17.81 14.12 0.90
C LEU A 167 -18.79 13.88 2.07
N ILE A 168 -18.44 14.34 3.28
CA ILE A 168 -19.35 14.32 4.44
C ILE A 168 -20.57 15.20 4.18
N ALA A 169 -20.38 16.41 3.68
CA ALA A 169 -21.47 17.33 3.34
C ALA A 169 -22.36 16.78 2.22
N ASP A 170 -21.80 16.02 1.28
CA ASP A 170 -22.51 15.38 0.19
C ASP A 170 -23.28 14.10 0.62
N GLY A 171 -23.11 13.66 1.85
CA GLY A 171 -23.84 12.55 2.45
C GLY A 171 -23.55 11.22 1.76
N VAL A 172 -22.29 10.85 1.63
CA VAL A 172 -21.90 9.52 1.13
C VAL A 172 -22.08 8.47 2.21
N ASP A 173 -22.28 7.21 1.79
CA ASP A 173 -22.48 6.07 2.69
C ASP A 173 -21.18 5.38 3.11
N ALA A 174 -20.16 5.47 2.26
CA ALA A 174 -18.86 4.85 2.46
C ALA A 174 -17.78 5.56 1.64
N VAL A 175 -16.52 5.40 2.03
CA VAL A 175 -15.34 5.88 1.31
C VAL A 175 -14.49 4.68 0.90
N PHE A 176 -13.98 4.70 -0.34
CA PHE A 176 -12.95 3.80 -0.84
C PHE A 176 -11.68 4.58 -1.16
N THR A 177 -10.55 4.09 -0.67
CA THR A 177 -9.20 4.56 -1.01
C THR A 177 -8.32 3.35 -1.36
N PRO A 178 -7.61 3.36 -2.50
CA PRO A 178 -6.64 2.30 -2.83
C PRO A 178 -5.35 2.43 -1.99
N THR A 179 -4.24 1.84 -2.44
CA THR A 179 -2.90 1.98 -1.83
C THR A 179 -2.29 3.36 -2.15
N ASP A 180 -2.93 4.44 -1.70
CA ASP A 180 -2.59 5.83 -1.99
C ASP A 180 -1.74 6.43 -0.87
N ASN A 181 -0.49 6.81 -1.20
CA ASN A 181 0.47 7.30 -0.20
C ASN A 181 0.13 8.72 0.33
N THR A 182 -0.55 9.55 -0.45
CA THR A 182 -0.98 10.88 -0.02
C THR A 182 -2.13 10.78 0.97
N ILE A 183 -3.13 9.94 0.67
CA ILE A 183 -4.25 9.69 1.58
C ILE A 183 -3.76 8.97 2.84
N MET A 184 -2.84 7.99 2.71
CA MET A 184 -2.23 7.30 3.85
C MET A 184 -1.59 8.29 4.83
N LYS A 185 -0.85 9.27 4.33
CA LYS A 185 -0.22 10.32 5.16
C LYS A 185 -1.27 11.22 5.87
N ALA A 186 -2.45 11.36 5.29
CA ALA A 186 -3.55 12.16 5.84
C ALA A 186 -4.45 11.38 6.81
N GLU A 187 -4.37 10.04 6.86
CA GLU A 187 -5.35 9.18 7.52
C GLU A 187 -5.60 9.54 8.98
N LEU A 188 -4.56 9.74 9.80
CA LEU A 188 -4.70 10.19 11.18
C LEU A 188 -5.46 11.53 11.33
N SER A 189 -5.44 12.37 10.29
CA SER A 189 -6.14 13.67 10.30
C SER A 189 -7.60 13.56 9.84
N ILE A 190 -7.99 12.48 9.17
CA ILE A 190 -9.32 12.32 8.57
C ILE A 190 -10.15 11.21 9.21
N CYS A 191 -9.54 10.24 9.88
CA CYS A 191 -10.24 9.08 10.45
C CYS A 191 -11.33 9.47 11.46
N GLU A 192 -11.07 10.46 12.32
CA GLU A 192 -12.08 10.96 13.26
C GLU A 192 -13.23 11.68 12.56
N LEU A 193 -12.93 12.49 11.54
CA LEU A 193 -13.97 13.20 10.77
C LEU A 193 -14.95 12.21 10.11
N LEU A 194 -14.42 11.14 9.54
CA LEU A 194 -15.21 10.09 8.88
C LEU A 194 -16.01 9.26 9.89
N SER A 195 -15.36 8.80 10.96
CA SER A 195 -16.00 7.96 11.98
C SER A 195 -17.08 8.72 12.76
N ASP A 196 -16.87 10.00 13.08
CA ASP A 196 -17.87 10.88 13.73
C ASP A 196 -19.07 11.17 12.81
N ALA A 197 -18.86 11.20 11.50
CA ALA A 197 -19.92 11.29 10.51
C ALA A 197 -20.64 9.95 10.25
N GLY A 198 -20.19 8.85 10.85
CA GLY A 198 -20.74 7.52 10.65
C GLY A 198 -20.40 6.91 9.28
N ILE A 199 -19.34 7.37 8.63
CA ILE A 199 -18.92 6.96 7.28
C ILE A 199 -17.72 6.01 7.38
N PRO A 200 -17.87 4.72 7.07
CA PRO A 200 -16.77 3.77 7.07
C PRO A 200 -15.79 4.02 5.93
N HIS A 201 -14.48 3.98 6.23
CA HIS A 201 -13.38 4.10 5.27
C HIS A 201 -12.80 2.72 4.98
N TYR A 202 -12.92 2.27 3.72
CA TYR A 202 -12.40 1.00 3.19
C TYR A 202 -11.16 1.27 2.35
N THR A 203 -10.06 0.63 2.68
CA THR A 203 -8.75 0.99 2.13
C THR A 203 -7.94 -0.20 1.65
N GLY A 204 -6.90 0.08 0.86
CA GLY A 204 -6.06 -0.92 0.19
C GLY A 204 -4.86 -1.44 0.99
N ALA A 205 -4.70 -1.08 2.27
CA ALA A 205 -3.58 -1.56 3.09
C ALA A 205 -3.91 -1.53 4.59
N ASP A 206 -3.26 -2.40 5.37
CA ASP A 206 -3.40 -2.50 6.82
C ASP A 206 -2.92 -1.25 7.58
N SER A 207 -1.94 -0.52 7.00
CA SER A 207 -1.45 0.74 7.55
C SER A 207 -2.52 1.83 7.67
N PHE A 208 -3.51 1.85 6.78
CA PHE A 208 -4.66 2.75 6.92
C PHE A 208 -5.51 2.37 8.14
N ALA A 209 -5.77 1.07 8.33
CA ALA A 209 -6.50 0.62 9.52
C ALA A 209 -5.72 0.90 10.80
N LEU A 210 -4.38 0.79 10.79
CA LEU A 210 -3.53 1.23 11.90
C LEU A 210 -3.75 2.71 12.23
N ASN A 211 -3.87 3.57 11.22
CA ASN A 211 -4.08 5.01 11.41
C ASN A 211 -5.58 5.40 11.50
N GLY A 212 -6.47 4.45 11.73
CA GLY A 212 -7.86 4.70 12.10
C GLY A 212 -8.90 4.52 11.00
N ALA A 213 -8.56 4.10 9.77
CA ALA A 213 -9.55 3.65 8.81
C ALA A 213 -10.32 2.43 9.34
N PHE A 214 -11.58 2.27 8.94
CA PHE A 214 -12.40 1.13 9.37
C PHE A 214 -11.82 -0.20 8.92
N LEU A 215 -11.37 -0.29 7.67
CA LEU A 215 -10.83 -1.49 7.05
C LEU A 215 -9.60 -1.18 6.22
N GLY A 216 -8.52 -1.91 6.46
CA GLY A 216 -7.41 -2.10 5.53
C GLY A 216 -7.47 -3.51 4.94
N TYR A 217 -7.43 -3.63 3.60
CA TYR A 217 -7.47 -4.92 2.91
C TYR A 217 -6.31 -5.04 1.93
N GLY A 218 -5.72 -6.22 1.79
CA GLY A 218 -4.66 -6.45 0.82
C GLY A 218 -3.81 -7.66 1.13
N VAL A 219 -2.51 -7.53 0.89
CA VAL A 219 -1.50 -8.56 1.12
C VAL A 219 -1.02 -8.55 2.58
N ASP A 220 -0.35 -9.62 2.98
CA ASP A 220 0.41 -9.63 4.24
C ASP A 220 1.74 -8.89 4.04
N TYR A 221 1.81 -7.64 4.48
CA TYR A 221 3.01 -6.78 4.33
C TYR A 221 4.22 -7.27 5.13
N ALA A 222 4.02 -8.05 6.20
CA ALA A 222 5.13 -8.69 6.91
C ALA A 222 5.80 -9.73 6.02
N ASN A 223 5.00 -10.60 5.40
CA ASN A 223 5.49 -11.60 4.44
C ASN A 223 6.08 -10.94 3.18
N LEU A 224 5.46 -9.87 2.67
CA LEU A 224 5.99 -9.11 1.53
C LEU A 224 7.41 -8.59 1.83
N GLY A 225 7.65 -8.04 3.02
CA GLY A 225 8.97 -7.59 3.43
C GLY A 225 10.01 -8.71 3.49
N VAL A 226 9.64 -9.88 4.02
CA VAL A 226 10.50 -11.08 4.02
C VAL A 226 10.86 -11.50 2.60
N GLU A 227 9.88 -11.54 1.70
CA GLU A 227 10.10 -11.93 0.30
C GLU A 227 10.93 -10.90 -0.48
N THR A 228 10.79 -9.61 -0.18
CA THR A 228 11.67 -8.56 -0.73
C THR A 228 13.13 -8.82 -0.33
N ALA A 229 13.39 -9.13 0.94
CA ALA A 229 14.73 -9.46 1.43
C ALA A 229 15.30 -10.72 0.76
N ASN A 230 14.48 -11.76 0.56
CA ASN A 230 14.88 -12.95 -0.17
C ASN A 230 15.30 -12.60 -1.61
N MET A 231 14.58 -11.72 -2.31
CA MET A 231 14.95 -11.26 -3.65
C MET A 231 16.26 -10.45 -3.66
N VAL A 232 16.48 -9.58 -2.67
CA VAL A 232 17.76 -8.88 -2.49
C VAL A 232 18.90 -9.88 -2.36
N ALA A 233 18.73 -10.94 -1.56
CA ALA A 233 19.73 -11.97 -1.39
C ALA A 233 19.98 -12.79 -2.68
N GLU A 234 18.96 -13.09 -3.45
CA GLU A 234 19.10 -13.75 -4.76
C GLU A 234 19.93 -12.91 -5.74
N VAL A 235 19.73 -11.60 -5.75
CA VAL A 235 20.56 -10.68 -6.57
C VAL A 235 21.98 -10.60 -6.02
N ALA A 236 22.15 -10.40 -4.70
CA ALA A 236 23.44 -10.17 -4.08
C ALA A 236 24.34 -11.40 -4.00
N LEU A 237 23.78 -12.56 -3.64
CA LEU A 237 24.54 -13.78 -3.32
C LEU A 237 24.52 -14.80 -4.46
N GLU A 238 23.41 -14.90 -5.19
CA GLU A 238 23.27 -15.86 -6.29
C GLU A 238 23.60 -15.23 -7.65
N GLY A 239 23.77 -13.91 -7.72
CA GLY A 239 24.06 -13.17 -8.95
C GLY A 239 22.92 -13.16 -9.96
N LYS A 240 21.66 -13.35 -9.49
CA LYS A 240 20.49 -13.26 -10.36
C LYS A 240 20.33 -11.84 -10.88
N LYS A 241 19.99 -11.73 -12.14
CA LYS A 241 19.76 -10.42 -12.76
C LYS A 241 18.31 -9.96 -12.53
N PRO A 242 18.08 -8.74 -12.08
CA PRO A 242 16.72 -8.22 -11.92
C PRO A 242 15.87 -8.36 -13.18
N ALA A 243 16.45 -8.16 -14.37
CA ALA A 243 15.78 -8.31 -15.65
C ALA A 243 15.14 -9.69 -15.91
N GLU A 244 15.66 -10.73 -15.28
CA GLU A 244 15.27 -12.13 -15.46
C GLU A 244 14.59 -12.70 -14.20
N LEU A 245 14.56 -11.94 -13.09
CA LEU A 245 13.98 -12.35 -11.82
C LEU A 245 12.52 -11.89 -11.76
N PRO A 246 11.52 -12.79 -11.85
CA PRO A 246 10.12 -12.42 -11.86
C PRO A 246 9.71 -11.57 -10.64
N VAL A 247 8.83 -10.62 -10.86
CA VAL A 247 8.18 -9.88 -9.77
C VAL A 247 7.37 -10.86 -8.93
N ARG A 248 7.51 -10.81 -7.62
CA ARG A 248 6.70 -11.62 -6.71
C ARG A 248 5.38 -10.95 -6.41
N THR A 249 4.31 -11.70 -6.57
CA THR A 249 2.95 -11.33 -6.22
C THR A 249 2.46 -12.18 -5.06
N PHE A 250 1.45 -11.71 -4.36
CA PHE A 250 0.89 -12.37 -3.17
C PHE A 250 -0.61 -12.50 -3.32
N ASP A 251 -1.18 -13.52 -2.66
CA ASP A 251 -2.63 -13.63 -2.56
C ASP A 251 -3.16 -12.46 -1.71
N ASN A 252 -4.12 -11.73 -2.25
CA ASN A 252 -4.94 -10.82 -1.48
C ASN A 252 -5.86 -11.62 -0.56
N GLY A 253 -6.30 -11.03 0.54
CA GLY A 253 -7.25 -11.72 1.42
C GLY A 253 -7.08 -11.38 2.90
N CYS A 254 -6.12 -10.55 3.27
CA CYS A 254 -5.98 -10.08 4.64
C CYS A 254 -6.86 -8.85 4.87
N ALA A 255 -7.89 -8.97 5.71
CA ALA A 255 -8.71 -7.87 6.16
C ALA A 255 -8.27 -7.47 7.59
N THR A 256 -7.80 -6.25 7.75
CA THR A 256 -7.41 -5.67 9.04
C THR A 256 -8.45 -4.63 9.44
N VAL A 257 -9.17 -4.87 10.53
CA VAL A 257 -10.26 -4.02 11.02
C VAL A 257 -9.79 -3.22 12.22
N ASN A 258 -9.91 -1.89 12.16
CA ASN A 258 -9.67 -1.04 13.32
C ASN A 258 -10.86 -1.17 14.30
N THR A 259 -10.61 -1.69 15.50
CA THR A 259 -11.66 -1.97 16.48
C THR A 259 -12.27 -0.72 17.09
N GLU A 260 -11.50 0.35 17.26
CA GLU A 260 -11.98 1.62 17.79
C GLU A 260 -12.93 2.31 16.81
N THR A 261 -12.55 2.36 15.53
CA THR A 261 -13.39 2.89 14.46
C THR A 261 -14.60 2.00 14.22
N CYS A 262 -14.45 0.66 14.30
CA CYS A 262 -15.54 -0.30 14.23
C CYS A 262 -16.62 0.00 15.27
N GLU A 263 -16.24 0.22 16.54
CA GLU A 263 -17.15 0.57 17.63
C GLU A 263 -17.81 1.95 17.43
N LYS A 264 -17.05 2.96 17.01
CA LYS A 264 -17.57 4.30 16.70
C LYS A 264 -18.65 4.27 15.62
N LEU A 265 -18.49 3.43 14.62
CA LEU A 265 -19.47 3.20 13.54
C LEU A 265 -20.67 2.36 13.97
N GLY A 266 -20.69 1.89 15.23
CA GLY A 266 -21.78 1.09 15.78
C GLY A 266 -21.71 -0.39 15.43
N TYR A 267 -20.60 -0.88 14.89
CA TYR A 267 -20.35 -2.31 14.63
C TYR A 267 -19.67 -2.97 15.83
N LYS A 268 -19.73 -4.31 15.85
CA LYS A 268 -18.93 -5.15 16.75
C LYS A 268 -17.93 -5.94 15.92
N PHE A 269 -16.69 -6.00 16.35
CA PHE A 269 -15.63 -6.72 15.63
C PHE A 269 -16.02 -8.18 15.35
N ASP A 270 -16.55 -8.92 16.33
CA ASP A 270 -16.96 -10.32 16.18
C ASP A 270 -18.02 -10.53 15.08
N ASP A 271 -18.88 -9.54 14.85
CA ASP A 271 -19.92 -9.61 13.81
C ASP A 271 -19.30 -9.25 12.43
N ILE A 272 -18.41 -8.28 12.39
CA ILE A 272 -17.63 -7.92 11.17
C ILE A 272 -16.71 -9.09 10.77
N GLU A 273 -15.99 -9.70 11.72
CA GLU A 273 -15.15 -10.87 11.46
C GLU A 273 -15.93 -11.99 10.78
N LYS A 274 -17.11 -12.36 11.32
CA LYS A 274 -17.99 -13.37 10.72
C LYS A 274 -18.50 -12.98 9.34
N THR A 275 -18.79 -11.68 9.14
CA THR A 275 -19.27 -11.15 7.87
C THR A 275 -18.19 -11.20 6.80
N PHE A 276 -16.94 -10.91 7.17
CA PHE A 276 -15.81 -10.87 6.24
C PHE A 276 -15.14 -12.22 6.02
N ALA A 277 -15.18 -13.14 6.99
CA ALA A 277 -14.53 -14.44 6.90
C ALA A 277 -14.82 -15.25 5.61
N PRO A 278 -16.03 -15.23 5.00
CA PRO A 278 -16.26 -15.91 3.74
C PRO A 278 -15.51 -15.33 2.52
N PHE A 279 -15.03 -14.10 2.62
CA PHE A 279 -14.39 -13.35 1.54
C PHE A 279 -12.87 -13.18 1.74
N CYS A 280 -12.35 -13.57 2.91
CA CYS A 280 -10.97 -13.32 3.30
C CYS A 280 -10.25 -14.61 3.67
N THR A 281 -8.94 -14.65 3.43
CA THR A 281 -8.08 -15.72 3.96
C THR A 281 -7.78 -15.49 5.44
N LYS A 282 -7.79 -14.22 5.88
CA LYS A 282 -7.54 -13.81 7.26
C LYS A 282 -8.35 -12.54 7.57
N VAL A 283 -9.00 -12.52 8.73
CA VAL A 283 -9.54 -11.30 9.32
C VAL A 283 -8.83 -11.07 10.66
N GLN A 284 -8.31 -9.88 10.86
CA GLN A 284 -7.59 -9.52 12.08
C GLN A 284 -8.01 -8.15 12.58
N SER A 285 -7.78 -7.91 13.86
CA SER A 285 -8.06 -6.63 14.52
C SER A 285 -6.79 -5.82 14.72
N ILE A 286 -6.96 -4.49 14.77
CA ILE A 286 -5.92 -3.53 15.13
C ILE A 286 -6.55 -2.40 15.93
N VAL A 287 -5.74 -1.67 16.70
CA VAL A 287 -6.12 -0.39 17.33
C VAL A 287 -5.38 0.76 16.67
N THR A 288 -5.87 1.97 16.84
CA THR A 288 -5.25 3.16 16.25
C THR A 288 -3.89 3.44 16.90
N ALA A 289 -2.87 3.63 16.07
CA ALA A 289 -1.52 4.03 16.46
C ALA A 289 -0.85 4.81 15.32
N GLU A 290 0.20 5.58 15.64
CA GLU A 290 0.98 6.29 14.62
C GLU A 290 1.88 5.34 13.82
N SER A 291 2.37 4.27 14.46
CA SER A 291 3.22 3.25 13.84
C SER A 291 2.97 1.85 14.42
N PHE A 292 3.35 0.80 13.66
CA PHE A 292 3.28 -0.58 14.14
C PHE A 292 4.18 -0.85 15.35
N ASP A 293 5.24 -0.04 15.56
CA ASP A 293 6.15 -0.17 16.70
C ASP A 293 5.46 0.14 18.04
N GLU A 294 4.39 0.94 18.03
CA GLU A 294 3.63 1.28 19.22
C GLU A 294 2.72 0.14 19.73
N LEU A 295 2.50 -0.87 18.89
CA LEU A 295 1.66 -2.02 19.21
C LEU A 295 2.43 -3.17 19.89
N ASN A 296 3.78 -3.07 20.01
CA ASN A 296 4.68 -4.11 20.51
C ASN A 296 5.10 -3.92 22.00
#